data_e2b55ae2916f1c32763d78aa506583fb
#
_entry.id   e2b55ae2916f1c32763d78aa506583fb
#
_cell.length_a   1.000
_cell.length_b   1.000
_cell.length_c   1.000
_cell.angle_alpha   90.00
_cell.angle_beta   90.00
_cell.angle_gamma   90.00
#
_symmetry.space_group_name_H-M   'P 1'
#
loop_
_entity.id
_entity.type
_entity.pdbx_description
1 polymer ?
#
loop_
_entity_poly.entity_id
_entity_poly.type
_entity_poly.pdbx_seq_one_letter_code
_entity_poly.pdbx_strand_id
1 'polypeptide(L)'
;MYDITAYLTIKNKTFYTVLTYYVDGIRKMKWVSTGFKENESKRKAEKKLIQIRDEFINKLETITTTKTENKKVQISFADFMIKWLDMIKHQVEESTYTGYKRQIEGRTKEYFTKNPVMLEDLKPVHILDFYNWLYSQGLKWTTVTKYHANIRKALDYAVQTDLIPNNPAIKVGRPQQEQFIADYYNEDELNNLFKVVIDSKIILS
;
A
#
# COMPACT_ATOMS: atom_id res chain seq x y z
N MET A 1 -9.59 22.02 1.98
CA MET A 1 -10.15 23.29 2.52
C MET A 1 -11.17 22.88 3.57
N TYR A 2 -10.94 23.19 4.86
CA TYR A 2 -11.88 22.84 5.92
C TYR A 2 -13.04 23.82 5.90
N ASP A 3 -14.27 23.30 5.85
CA ASP A 3 -15.46 24.11 6.01
C ASP A 3 -15.67 24.41 7.52
N ILE A 4 -15.14 25.57 7.96
CA ILE A 4 -15.20 26.01 9.34
C ILE A 4 -16.11 27.22 9.42
N THR A 5 -17.23 27.07 10.09
CA THR A 5 -18.11 28.19 10.39
C THR A 5 -17.84 28.68 11.81
N ALA A 6 -17.89 30.01 11.97
CA ALA A 6 -17.67 30.68 13.25
C ALA A 6 -18.78 31.70 13.50
N TYR A 7 -19.35 31.73 14.70
CA TYR A 7 -20.33 32.73 15.11
C TYR A 7 -20.16 33.13 16.57
N LEU A 8 -20.63 34.32 16.90
CA LEU A 8 -20.65 34.82 18.28
C LEU A 8 -21.90 34.37 19.00
N THR A 9 -21.74 34.03 20.27
CA THR A 9 -22.84 33.79 21.20
C THR A 9 -22.49 34.37 22.56
N ILE A 10 -23.49 34.59 23.42
CA ILE A 10 -23.30 35.09 24.77
C ILE A 10 -23.57 33.93 25.74
N LYS A 11 -22.64 33.72 26.66
CA LYS A 11 -22.78 32.80 27.77
C LYS A 11 -22.19 33.45 29.03
N ASN A 12 -22.96 33.45 30.12
CA ASN A 12 -22.54 34.07 31.39
C ASN A 12 -22.04 35.52 31.22
N LYS A 13 -22.83 36.34 30.48
CA LYS A 13 -22.52 37.78 30.23
C LYS A 13 -21.15 37.98 29.52
N THR A 14 -20.64 37.01 28.80
CA THR A 14 -19.38 37.06 28.05
C THR A 14 -19.61 36.57 26.62
N PHE A 15 -18.97 37.23 25.64
CA PHE A 15 -18.97 36.79 24.26
C PHE A 15 -18.08 35.58 24.06
N TYR A 16 -18.59 34.54 23.41
CA TYR A 16 -17.89 33.36 22.98
C TYR A 16 -17.95 33.19 21.46
N THR A 17 -16.84 32.76 20.88
CA THR A 17 -16.79 32.27 19.51
C THR A 17 -17.08 30.79 19.51
N VAL A 18 -18.09 30.36 18.76
CA VAL A 18 -18.39 28.94 18.52
C VAL A 18 -17.88 28.57 17.15
N LEU A 19 -16.90 27.69 17.10
CA LEU A 19 -16.33 27.12 15.90
C LEU A 19 -17.03 25.78 15.61
N THR A 20 -17.61 25.62 14.42
CA THR A 20 -18.17 24.37 13.96
C THR A 20 -17.34 23.85 12.80
N TYR A 21 -16.93 22.59 12.87
CA TYR A 21 -16.09 21.93 11.87
C TYR A 21 -16.38 20.43 11.81
N TYR A 22 -15.96 19.77 10.74
CA TYR A 22 -16.19 18.34 10.54
C TYR A 22 -14.84 17.59 10.60
N VAL A 23 -14.85 16.43 11.30
CA VAL A 23 -13.72 15.48 11.33
C VAL A 23 -14.30 14.11 11.04
N ASP A 24 -13.81 13.45 9.99
CA ASP A 24 -14.30 12.15 9.54
C ASP A 24 -15.84 12.10 9.33
N GLY A 25 -16.39 13.17 8.77
CA GLY A 25 -17.84 13.34 8.56
C GLY A 25 -18.65 13.64 9.84
N ILE A 26 -18.02 13.70 11.01
CA ILE A 26 -18.67 13.98 12.27
C ILE A 26 -18.56 15.47 12.61
N ARG A 27 -19.71 16.12 12.86
CA ARG A 27 -19.77 17.52 13.29
C ARG A 27 -19.20 17.69 14.69
N LYS A 28 -18.23 18.59 14.84
CA LYS A 28 -17.64 19.00 16.13
C LYS A 28 -17.83 20.48 16.36
N MET A 29 -17.92 20.86 17.63
CA MET A 29 -18.07 22.25 18.05
C MET A 29 -17.05 22.57 19.12
N LYS A 30 -16.40 23.75 19.00
CA LYS A 30 -15.45 24.26 20.00
C LYS A 30 -15.85 25.66 20.42
N TRP A 31 -15.93 25.88 21.72
CA TRP A 31 -16.24 27.15 22.32
C TRP A 31 -14.98 27.84 22.81
N VAL A 32 -14.75 29.07 22.41
CA VAL A 32 -13.59 29.86 22.80
C VAL A 32 -14.06 31.22 23.30
N SER A 33 -13.67 31.60 24.51
CA SER A 33 -14.01 32.91 25.04
C SER A 33 -13.27 34.01 24.26
N THR A 34 -13.98 35.09 23.93
CA THR A 34 -13.37 36.26 23.31
C THR A 34 -12.69 37.16 24.33
N GLY A 35 -12.96 36.97 25.66
CA GLY A 35 -12.50 37.83 26.74
C GLY A 35 -13.32 39.11 26.94
N PHE A 36 -14.30 39.40 26.08
CA PHE A 36 -15.15 40.59 26.15
C PHE A 36 -16.50 40.28 26.82
N LYS A 37 -16.96 41.17 27.69
CA LYS A 37 -18.26 41.06 28.33
C LYS A 37 -19.36 41.63 27.44
N GLU A 38 -20.62 41.20 27.70
CA GLU A 38 -21.80 41.61 26.93
C GLU A 38 -22.04 43.13 26.87
N ASN A 39 -21.62 43.85 27.95
CA ASN A 39 -21.70 45.33 28.03
C ASN A 39 -20.57 46.05 27.30
N GLU A 40 -19.59 45.30 26.75
CA GLU A 40 -18.51 45.85 25.95
C GLU A 40 -18.86 45.88 24.45
N SER A 41 -17.97 46.51 23.66
CA SER A 41 -18.22 46.67 22.23
C SER A 41 -18.27 45.33 21.47
N LYS A 42 -19.46 44.97 20.99
CA LYS A 42 -19.67 43.81 20.11
C LYS A 42 -18.71 43.77 18.92
N ARG A 43 -18.38 44.94 18.37
CA ARG A 43 -17.41 45.09 17.25
C ARG A 43 -16.00 44.61 17.62
N LYS A 44 -15.57 44.74 18.89
CA LYS A 44 -14.29 44.20 19.35
C LYS A 44 -14.35 42.69 19.46
N ALA A 45 -15.48 42.13 19.96
CA ALA A 45 -15.70 40.69 20.01
C ALA A 45 -15.75 40.04 18.61
N GLU A 46 -16.33 40.72 17.61
CA GLU A 46 -16.34 40.29 16.20
C GLU A 46 -14.94 40.25 15.59
N LYS A 47 -14.11 41.26 15.84
CA LYS A 47 -12.69 41.23 15.41
C LYS A 47 -11.93 40.07 16.06
N LYS A 48 -12.17 39.79 17.33
CA LYS A 48 -11.55 38.67 18.04
C LYS A 48 -12.02 37.31 17.52
N LEU A 49 -13.30 37.20 17.11
CA LEU A 49 -13.83 36.00 16.47
C LEU A 49 -13.03 35.65 15.21
N ILE A 50 -12.73 36.65 14.34
CA ILE A 50 -11.97 36.43 13.10
C ILE A 50 -10.56 35.92 13.46
N GLN A 51 -9.89 36.54 14.41
CA GLN A 51 -8.57 36.08 14.87
C GLN A 51 -8.59 34.65 15.39
N ILE A 52 -9.56 34.31 16.24
CA ILE A 52 -9.72 32.96 16.82
C ILE A 52 -9.99 31.93 15.72
N ARG A 53 -10.81 32.28 14.73
CA ARG A 53 -11.07 31.41 13.57
C ARG A 53 -9.81 31.16 12.76
N ASP A 54 -9.08 32.22 12.42
CA ASP A 54 -7.86 32.11 11.58
C ASP A 54 -6.73 31.34 12.33
N GLU A 55 -6.54 31.61 13.62
CA GLU A 55 -5.62 30.82 14.47
C GLU A 55 -6.02 29.34 14.53
N PHE A 56 -7.33 29.05 14.56
CA PHE A 56 -7.81 27.68 14.59
C PHE A 56 -7.60 26.96 13.24
N ILE A 57 -7.83 27.66 12.11
CA ILE A 57 -7.55 27.14 10.76
C ILE A 57 -6.05 26.82 10.62
N ASN A 58 -5.18 27.78 10.94
CA ASN A 58 -3.73 27.58 10.88
C ASN A 58 -3.27 26.41 11.76
N LYS A 59 -3.87 26.26 12.94
CA LYS A 59 -3.55 25.14 13.85
C LYS A 59 -4.00 23.80 13.29
N LEU A 60 -5.15 23.73 12.62
CA LEU A 60 -5.60 22.51 11.94
C LEU A 60 -4.72 22.17 10.74
N GLU A 61 -4.34 23.14 9.95
CA GLU A 61 -3.42 22.97 8.83
C GLU A 61 -2.04 22.50 9.30
N THR A 62 -1.51 23.08 10.37
CA THR A 62 -0.24 22.64 10.98
C THR A 62 -0.34 21.22 11.53
N ILE A 63 -1.47 20.83 12.15
CA ILE A 63 -1.69 19.46 12.64
C ILE A 63 -1.84 18.48 11.47
N THR A 64 -2.41 18.90 10.36
CA THR A 64 -2.56 18.06 9.18
C THR A 64 -1.23 17.88 8.46
N THR A 65 -0.44 18.95 8.32
CA THR A 65 0.93 18.88 7.77
C THR A 65 1.85 18.07 8.69
N THR A 66 1.79 18.26 10.00
CA THR A 66 2.59 17.45 10.95
C THR A 66 2.10 16.01 11.07
N LYS A 67 0.80 15.71 10.89
CA LYS A 67 0.32 14.31 10.80
C LYS A 67 0.76 13.64 9.50
N THR A 68 0.85 14.38 8.41
CA THR A 68 1.37 13.88 7.12
C THR A 68 2.90 13.74 7.16
N GLU A 69 3.60 14.62 7.89
CA GLU A 69 5.06 14.55 8.03
C GLU A 69 5.53 13.58 9.13
N ASN A 70 4.73 13.33 10.19
CA ASN A 70 5.12 12.51 11.33
C ASN A 70 4.87 11.00 11.19
N LYS A 71 4.56 10.48 9.97
CA LYS A 71 4.48 9.03 9.74
C LYS A 71 4.90 8.59 8.32
N LYS A 72 5.82 9.30 7.71
CA LYS A 72 6.59 8.73 6.61
C LYS A 72 7.62 7.80 7.22
N VAL A 73 7.24 6.56 7.42
CA VAL A 73 8.21 5.49 7.64
C VAL A 73 8.98 5.36 6.33
N GLN A 74 10.10 6.10 6.23
CA GLN A 74 11.02 5.99 5.10
C GLN A 74 11.67 4.62 5.13
N ILE A 75 10.94 3.61 4.68
CA ILE A 75 11.46 2.26 4.52
C ILE A 75 11.60 1.96 3.03
N SER A 76 12.73 1.38 2.64
CA SER A 76 12.90 0.88 1.28
C SER A 76 11.92 -0.28 1.04
N PHE A 77 11.48 -0.46 -0.22
CA PHE A 77 10.61 -1.58 -0.55
C PHE A 77 11.29 -2.93 -0.28
N ALA A 78 12.61 -3.03 -0.51
CA ALA A 78 13.38 -4.24 -0.18
C ALA A 78 13.34 -4.56 1.32
N ASP A 79 13.57 -3.56 2.19
CA ASP A 79 13.55 -3.76 3.65
C ASP A 79 12.13 -4.04 4.15
N PHE A 80 11.12 -3.41 3.55
CA PHE A 80 9.72 -3.70 3.85
C PHE A 80 9.39 -5.17 3.57
N MET A 81 9.79 -5.71 2.41
CA MET A 81 9.54 -7.12 2.07
C MET A 81 10.18 -8.08 3.07
N ILE A 82 11.39 -7.79 3.56
CA ILE A 82 12.05 -8.59 4.60
C ILE A 82 11.27 -8.50 5.92
N LYS A 83 10.89 -7.29 6.36
CA LYS A 83 10.09 -7.13 7.59
C LYS A 83 8.74 -7.82 7.50
N TRP A 84 8.07 -7.74 6.35
CA TRP A 84 6.82 -8.43 6.13
C TRP A 84 6.99 -9.96 6.23
N LEU A 85 8.07 -10.49 5.67
CA LEU A 85 8.39 -11.92 5.76
C LEU A 85 8.51 -12.38 7.22
N ASP A 86 9.19 -11.61 8.07
CA ASP A 86 9.33 -11.92 9.50
C ASP A 86 7.97 -11.88 10.22
N MET A 87 7.12 -10.91 9.89
CA MET A 87 5.80 -10.77 10.51
C MET A 87 4.86 -11.94 10.20
N ILE A 88 4.93 -12.52 8.99
CA ILE A 88 4.06 -13.64 8.60
C ILE A 88 4.61 -15.01 8.99
N LYS A 89 5.80 -15.10 9.57
CA LYS A 89 6.48 -16.35 9.88
C LYS A 89 5.62 -17.36 10.63
N HIS A 90 4.82 -16.89 11.58
CA HIS A 90 3.94 -17.73 12.40
C HIS A 90 2.49 -17.81 11.88
N GLN A 91 2.20 -17.20 10.72
CA GLN A 91 0.85 -17.15 10.14
C GLN A 91 0.69 -18.07 8.94
N VAL A 92 1.77 -18.69 8.47
CA VAL A 92 1.78 -19.57 7.31
C VAL A 92 2.51 -20.87 7.62
N GLU A 93 2.19 -21.91 6.87
CA GLU A 93 2.88 -23.20 6.94
C GLU A 93 4.38 -23.06 6.61
N GLU A 94 5.22 -23.88 7.24
CA GLU A 94 6.69 -23.86 7.07
C GLU A 94 7.13 -23.98 5.61
N SER A 95 6.48 -24.82 4.83
CA SER A 95 6.74 -25.01 3.40
C SER A 95 6.46 -23.73 2.59
N THR A 96 5.37 -23.04 2.91
CA THR A 96 4.98 -21.77 2.29
C THR A 96 5.94 -20.65 2.69
N TYR A 97 6.29 -20.58 3.99
CA TYR A 97 7.27 -19.60 4.47
C TYR A 97 8.63 -19.76 3.78
N THR A 98 9.13 -20.97 3.67
CA THR A 98 10.40 -21.27 2.98
C THR A 98 10.35 -20.84 1.51
N GLY A 99 9.21 -21.05 0.84
CA GLY A 99 8.99 -20.57 -0.53
C GLY A 99 9.05 -19.03 -0.64
N TYR A 100 8.39 -18.33 0.27
CA TYR A 100 8.42 -16.86 0.32
C TYR A 100 9.81 -16.33 0.63
N LYS A 101 10.48 -16.92 1.64
CA LYS A 101 11.82 -16.55 2.04
C LYS A 101 12.79 -16.61 0.87
N ARG A 102 12.82 -17.72 0.13
CA ARG A 102 13.69 -17.89 -1.04
C ARG A 102 13.46 -16.82 -2.10
N GLN A 103 12.21 -16.42 -2.34
CA GLN A 103 11.89 -15.40 -3.34
C GLN A 103 12.25 -14.00 -2.87
N ILE A 104 11.95 -13.68 -1.61
CA ILE A 104 12.11 -12.34 -1.04
C ILE A 104 13.58 -12.04 -0.74
N GLU A 105 14.26 -12.91 0.03
CA GLU A 105 15.68 -12.75 0.37
C GLU A 105 16.60 -12.93 -0.84
N GLY A 106 16.14 -13.66 -1.86
CA GLY A 106 16.86 -13.83 -3.12
C GLY A 106 16.62 -12.66 -4.08
N ARG A 107 15.95 -12.95 -5.21
CA ARG A 107 15.84 -12.01 -6.34
C ARG A 107 15.10 -10.72 -6.04
N THR A 108 14.08 -10.74 -5.15
CA THR A 108 13.36 -9.50 -4.80
C THR A 108 14.28 -8.52 -4.10
N LYS A 109 15.00 -8.98 -3.07
CA LYS A 109 15.98 -8.17 -2.35
C LYS A 109 17.10 -7.73 -3.27
N GLU A 110 17.67 -8.64 -4.07
CA GLU A 110 18.74 -8.33 -5.01
C GLU A 110 18.37 -7.19 -5.97
N TYR A 111 17.21 -7.30 -6.62
CA TYR A 111 16.76 -6.31 -7.59
C TYR A 111 16.50 -4.94 -6.95
N PHE A 112 15.70 -4.90 -5.87
CA PHE A 112 15.32 -3.64 -5.22
C PHE A 112 16.42 -3.04 -4.34
N THR A 113 17.50 -3.76 -4.06
CA THR A 113 18.73 -3.18 -3.50
C THR A 113 19.54 -2.47 -4.58
N LYS A 114 19.59 -3.02 -5.79
CA LYS A 114 20.27 -2.39 -6.96
C LYS A 114 19.45 -1.23 -7.54
N ASN A 115 18.11 -1.30 -7.45
CA ASN A 115 17.17 -0.29 -7.91
C ASN A 115 16.32 0.19 -6.73
N PRO A 116 16.89 0.99 -5.81
CA PRO A 116 16.22 1.36 -4.58
C PRO A 116 15.00 2.24 -4.85
N VAL A 117 13.88 1.88 -4.23
CA VAL A 117 12.63 2.63 -4.23
C VAL A 117 12.04 2.60 -2.83
N MET A 118 11.54 3.75 -2.36
CA MET A 118 10.83 3.81 -1.09
C MET A 118 9.45 3.16 -1.22
N LEU A 119 8.95 2.55 -0.15
CA LEU A 119 7.66 1.87 -0.16
C LEU A 119 6.53 2.82 -0.59
N GLU A 120 6.55 4.07 -0.13
CA GLU A 120 5.55 5.08 -0.47
C GLU A 120 5.62 5.58 -1.91
N ASP A 121 6.81 5.51 -2.54
CA ASP A 121 7.05 5.92 -3.92
C ASP A 121 6.93 4.76 -4.92
N LEU A 122 6.60 3.55 -4.44
CA LEU A 122 6.47 2.37 -5.28
C LEU A 122 5.29 2.53 -6.26
N LYS A 123 5.60 2.50 -7.55
CA LYS A 123 4.64 2.62 -8.64
C LYS A 123 4.49 1.29 -9.39
N PRO A 124 3.37 1.09 -10.12
CA PRO A 124 3.19 -0.10 -10.96
C PRO A 124 4.35 -0.35 -11.94
N VAL A 125 4.97 0.71 -12.48
CA VAL A 125 6.09 0.60 -13.41
C VAL A 125 7.30 -0.09 -12.77
N HIS A 126 7.63 0.21 -11.50
CA HIS A 126 8.76 -0.43 -10.81
C HIS A 126 8.56 -1.94 -10.64
N ILE A 127 7.30 -2.37 -10.47
CA ILE A 127 6.94 -3.78 -10.36
C ILE A 127 7.03 -4.46 -11.73
N LEU A 128 6.60 -3.77 -12.80
CA LEU A 128 6.74 -4.27 -14.18
C LEU A 128 8.20 -4.41 -14.57
N ASP A 129 9.05 -3.44 -14.24
CA ASP A 129 10.49 -3.49 -14.52
C ASP A 129 11.14 -4.67 -13.80
N PHE A 130 10.71 -4.95 -12.56
CA PHE A 130 11.13 -6.15 -11.83
C PHE A 130 10.73 -7.44 -12.56
N TYR A 131 9.51 -7.53 -13.11
CA TYR A 131 9.09 -8.72 -13.86
C TYR A 131 9.88 -8.88 -15.16
N ASN A 132 10.12 -7.79 -15.88
CA ASN A 132 10.95 -7.81 -17.08
C ASN A 132 12.39 -8.29 -16.76
N TRP A 133 12.93 -7.84 -15.63
CA TRP A 133 14.22 -8.35 -15.16
C TRP A 133 14.16 -9.84 -14.81
N LEU A 134 13.10 -10.33 -14.15
CA LEU A 134 12.95 -11.77 -13.88
C LEU A 134 12.91 -12.59 -15.18
N TYR A 135 12.20 -12.10 -16.20
CA TYR A 135 12.17 -12.75 -17.52
C TYR A 135 13.55 -12.74 -18.19
N SER A 136 14.31 -11.66 -18.11
CA SER A 136 15.67 -11.58 -18.62
C SER A 136 16.64 -12.56 -17.93
N GLN A 137 16.31 -12.98 -16.70
CA GLN A 137 17.01 -14.04 -15.96
C GLN A 137 16.54 -15.46 -16.34
N GLY A 138 15.72 -15.60 -17.37
CA GLY A 138 15.21 -16.88 -17.87
C GLY A 138 14.09 -17.50 -17.03
N LEU A 139 13.42 -16.76 -16.14
CA LEU A 139 12.32 -17.31 -15.37
C LEU A 139 11.06 -17.42 -16.23
N LYS A 140 10.34 -18.53 -16.05
CA LYS A 140 9.07 -18.76 -16.71
C LYS A 140 7.95 -17.92 -16.04
N TRP A 141 6.91 -17.61 -16.82
CA TRP A 141 5.73 -16.88 -16.36
C TRP A 141 5.13 -17.45 -15.05
N THR A 142 5.12 -18.78 -14.87
CA THR A 142 4.63 -19.47 -13.66
C THR A 142 5.41 -19.05 -12.41
N THR A 143 6.71 -18.82 -12.55
CA THR A 143 7.56 -18.35 -11.44
C THR A 143 7.32 -16.86 -11.19
N VAL A 144 7.24 -16.03 -12.22
CA VAL A 144 6.97 -14.58 -12.09
C VAL A 144 5.60 -14.35 -11.44
N THR A 145 4.60 -15.19 -11.75
CA THR A 145 3.29 -15.14 -11.08
C THR A 145 3.38 -15.37 -9.56
N LYS A 146 4.30 -16.23 -9.10
CA LYS A 146 4.52 -16.42 -7.66
C LYS A 146 5.14 -15.18 -7.00
N TYR A 147 6.07 -14.50 -7.67
CA TYR A 147 6.61 -13.21 -7.21
C TYR A 147 5.52 -12.15 -7.15
N HIS A 148 4.66 -12.05 -8.18
CA HIS A 148 3.50 -11.15 -8.19
C HIS A 148 2.58 -11.41 -6.98
N ALA A 149 2.25 -12.67 -6.69
CA ALA A 149 1.38 -13.02 -5.56
C ALA A 149 1.98 -12.59 -4.22
N ASN A 150 3.30 -12.78 -4.02
CA ASN A 150 3.98 -12.37 -2.80
C ASN A 150 4.05 -10.85 -2.64
N ILE A 151 4.42 -10.13 -3.70
CA ILE A 151 4.45 -8.65 -3.70
C ILE A 151 3.07 -8.09 -3.41
N ARG A 152 2.05 -8.60 -4.10
CA ARG A 152 0.66 -8.16 -3.90
C ARG A 152 0.21 -8.37 -2.45
N LYS A 153 0.47 -9.55 -1.87
CA LYS A 153 0.09 -9.87 -0.49
C LYS A 153 0.81 -8.97 0.52
N ALA A 154 2.10 -8.73 0.33
CA ALA A 154 2.87 -7.83 1.17
C ALA A 154 2.36 -6.38 1.10
N LEU A 155 2.03 -5.89 -0.11
CA LEU A 155 1.49 -4.55 -0.30
C LEU A 155 0.04 -4.41 0.20
N ASP A 156 -0.79 -5.46 0.13
CA ASP A 156 -2.12 -5.47 0.78
C ASP A 156 -1.97 -5.31 2.30
N TYR A 157 -0.98 -5.97 2.91
CA TYR A 157 -0.65 -5.77 4.32
C TYR A 157 -0.19 -4.33 4.61
N ALA A 158 0.63 -3.73 3.73
CA ALA A 158 1.06 -2.34 3.88
C ALA A 158 -0.13 -1.35 3.84
N VAL A 159 -1.14 -1.62 3.02
CA VAL A 159 -2.39 -0.83 2.98
C VAL A 159 -3.20 -1.03 4.27
N GLN A 160 -3.35 -2.27 4.74
CA GLN A 160 -4.09 -2.60 5.98
C GLN A 160 -3.46 -1.96 7.23
N THR A 161 -2.16 -1.69 7.19
CA THR A 161 -1.41 -1.08 8.30
C THR A 161 -1.14 0.43 8.09
N ASP A 162 -1.83 1.06 7.14
CA ASP A 162 -1.73 2.49 6.82
C ASP A 162 -0.30 2.97 6.44
N LEU A 163 0.57 2.07 5.97
CA LEU A 163 1.91 2.42 5.48
C LEU A 163 1.85 3.05 4.09
N ILE A 164 0.91 2.61 3.25
CA ILE A 164 0.64 3.17 1.92
C ILE A 164 -0.88 3.30 1.70
N PRO A 165 -1.33 4.29 0.92
CA PRO A 165 -2.75 4.51 0.68
C PRO A 165 -3.39 3.49 -0.27
N ASN A 166 -2.60 2.91 -1.19
CA ASN A 166 -3.08 1.99 -2.24
C ASN A 166 -2.03 0.94 -2.54
N ASN A 167 -2.47 -0.24 -2.98
CA ASN A 167 -1.58 -1.28 -3.47
C ASN A 167 -1.29 -1.10 -4.98
N PRO A 168 -0.06 -0.71 -5.37
CA PRO A 168 0.28 -0.52 -6.78
C PRO A 168 0.30 -1.83 -7.59
N ALA A 169 0.47 -3.00 -6.95
CA ALA A 169 0.45 -4.29 -7.63
C ALA A 169 -0.93 -4.68 -8.20
N ILE A 170 -2.01 -4.07 -7.71
CA ILE A 170 -3.36 -4.30 -8.27
C ILE A 170 -3.46 -3.79 -9.72
N LYS A 171 -2.75 -2.69 -10.02
CA LYS A 171 -2.73 -2.09 -11.38
C LYS A 171 -1.80 -2.83 -12.34
N VAL A 172 -0.97 -3.73 -11.83
CA VAL A 172 -0.10 -4.57 -12.64
C VAL A 172 -0.85 -5.83 -13.01
N GLY A 173 -1.04 -6.08 -14.31
CA GLY A 173 -1.66 -7.31 -14.80
C GLY A 173 -0.91 -8.55 -14.28
N ARG A 174 -1.66 -9.60 -13.94
CA ARG A 174 -1.04 -10.89 -13.62
C ARG A 174 -0.25 -11.37 -14.83
N PRO A 175 1.01 -11.84 -14.67
CA PRO A 175 1.74 -12.47 -15.76
C PRO A 175 0.88 -13.55 -16.43
N GLN A 176 0.69 -13.43 -17.73
CA GLN A 176 -0.17 -14.36 -18.49
C GLN A 176 0.64 -15.54 -19.00
N GLN A 177 -0.04 -16.66 -19.12
CA GLN A 177 0.49 -17.86 -19.76
C GLN A 177 0.57 -17.61 -21.27
N GLU A 178 1.71 -17.88 -21.89
CA GLU A 178 1.70 -18.17 -23.32
C GLU A 178 0.82 -19.38 -23.54
N GLN A 179 -0.07 -19.30 -24.53
CA GLN A 179 -0.95 -20.42 -24.84
C GLN A 179 -0.08 -21.63 -25.17
N PHE A 180 -0.06 -22.61 -24.28
CA PHE A 180 0.55 -23.89 -24.56
C PHE A 180 -0.41 -24.63 -25.50
N ILE A 181 -0.07 -24.69 -26.79
CA ILE A 181 -0.70 -25.59 -27.75
C ILE A 181 -0.09 -26.95 -27.42
N ALA A 182 -0.89 -27.82 -26.80
CA ALA A 182 -0.45 -29.18 -26.55
C ALA A 182 -0.23 -29.85 -27.92
N ASP A 183 1.00 -30.28 -28.14
CA ASP A 183 1.31 -31.12 -29.29
C ASP A 183 0.86 -32.53 -28.92
N TYR A 184 -0.05 -33.06 -29.69
CA TYR A 184 -0.54 -34.42 -29.50
C TYR A 184 0.26 -35.34 -30.41
N TYR A 185 0.72 -36.47 -29.86
CA TYR A 185 1.28 -37.51 -30.68
C TYR A 185 0.27 -37.94 -31.73
N ASN A 186 0.66 -37.92 -32.97
CA ASN A 186 -0.15 -38.51 -34.04
C ASN A 186 -0.12 -40.05 -33.93
N GLU A 187 -0.99 -40.73 -34.70
CA GLU A 187 -1.13 -42.19 -34.64
C GLU A 187 0.16 -42.92 -34.96
N ASP A 188 0.96 -42.41 -35.92
CA ASP A 188 2.24 -43.00 -36.31
C ASP A 188 3.29 -42.86 -35.23
N GLU A 189 3.36 -41.70 -34.56
CA GLU A 189 4.27 -41.44 -33.44
C GLU A 189 3.94 -42.30 -32.23
N LEU A 190 2.65 -42.53 -31.92
CA LEU A 190 2.21 -43.42 -30.87
C LEU A 190 2.57 -44.88 -31.21
N ASN A 191 2.34 -45.31 -32.43
CA ASN A 191 2.70 -46.65 -32.89
C ASN A 191 4.19 -46.90 -32.84
N ASN A 192 5.02 -45.89 -33.19
CA ASN A 192 6.47 -45.99 -33.06
C ASN A 192 6.92 -46.04 -31.60
N LEU A 193 6.30 -45.25 -30.71
CA LEU A 193 6.57 -45.31 -29.27
C LEU A 193 6.28 -46.69 -28.71
N PHE A 194 5.13 -47.29 -29.04
CA PHE A 194 4.75 -48.64 -28.60
C PHE A 194 5.70 -49.70 -29.13
N LYS A 195 6.17 -49.62 -30.37
CA LYS A 195 7.17 -50.55 -30.93
C LYS A 195 8.46 -50.50 -30.12
N VAL A 196 8.99 -49.30 -29.86
CA VAL A 196 10.24 -49.11 -29.06
C VAL A 196 10.08 -49.68 -27.65
N VAL A 197 8.94 -49.49 -27.00
CA VAL A 197 8.68 -50.00 -25.64
C VAL A 197 8.58 -51.53 -25.64
N ILE A 198 7.97 -52.14 -26.66
CA ILE A 198 7.86 -53.60 -26.79
C ILE A 198 9.23 -54.22 -27.05
N ASP A 199 9.99 -53.66 -27.98
CA ASP A 199 11.34 -54.14 -28.33
C ASP A 199 12.32 -54.03 -27.13
N SER A 200 12.21 -52.94 -26.34
CA SER A 200 13.04 -52.78 -25.15
C SER A 200 12.75 -53.76 -24.04
N LYS A 201 11.49 -54.29 -23.92
CA LYS A 201 11.10 -55.34 -22.98
C LYS A 201 11.62 -56.72 -23.40
N ILE A 202 11.79 -56.97 -24.67
CA ILE A 202 12.32 -58.24 -25.22
C ILE A 202 13.85 -58.37 -24.94
N ILE A 203 14.56 -57.22 -24.78
CA ILE A 203 16.02 -57.25 -24.50
C ILE A 203 16.29 -57.45 -23.03
N LEU A 204 15.32 -57.35 -22.12
CA LEU A 204 15.45 -57.49 -20.68
C LEU A 204 14.88 -58.81 -20.12
N SER A 205 14.45 -59.71 -20.98
CA SER A 205 14.05 -61.11 -20.69
C SER A 205 15.08 -62.11 -21.23
#